data_d296a2302916c682f54a6e7e9224abf6
#
_entry.id   d296a2302916c682f54a6e7e9224abf6
#
_cell.length_a   1.000
_cell.length_b   1.000
_cell.length_c   1.000
_cell.angle_alpha   90.00
_cell.angle_beta   90.00
_cell.angle_gamma   90.00
#
_symmetry.space_group_name_H-M   'P 1'
#
loop_
_entity.id
_entity.type
_entity.pdbx_description
1 polymer ?
#
loop_
_entity_poly.entity_id
_entity_poly.type
_entity_poly.pdbx_seq_one_letter_code
_entity_poly.pdbx_strand_id
1 'polypeptide(L)'
;MKFLKKHKSNLIFTAIILIIFLTPLGFHLKVFVNRYINFSPSEIPLEEQITLNNYNWQLTDDKGSQIDFNDFNDKVIVINFWSTWCPPCVAEMPSFQKLYDKYQDKVIFLFVANDKTEKVNKFMIDKSYHFQNFYEVSNTPPELI
;
A
#
# COMPACT_ATOMS: atom_id res chain seq x y z
N MET A 1 -0.08 38.63 32.67
CA MET A 1 -1.12 37.69 32.14
C MET A 1 -1.02 37.37 30.63
N LYS A 2 -0.47 38.23 29.75
CA LYS A 2 -0.33 37.95 28.29
C LYS A 2 0.69 36.84 27.98
N PHE A 3 1.76 36.67 28.74
CA PHE A 3 2.81 35.68 28.54
C PHE A 3 2.31 34.22 28.73
N LEU A 4 1.47 33.98 29.73
CA LEU A 4 0.87 32.66 30.01
C LEU A 4 -0.14 32.22 28.93
N LYS A 5 -0.82 33.18 28.28
CA LYS A 5 -1.77 32.87 27.19
C LYS A 5 -1.04 32.37 25.93
N LYS A 6 0.12 32.98 25.60
CA LYS A 6 0.93 32.61 24.43
C LYS A 6 1.56 31.21 24.59
N HIS A 7 2.02 30.88 25.82
CA HIS A 7 2.55 29.52 26.09
C HIS A 7 1.49 28.44 26.10
N LYS A 8 0.28 28.71 26.59
CA LYS A 8 -0.84 27.75 26.53
C LYS A 8 -1.22 27.42 25.07
N SER A 9 -1.27 28.40 24.18
CA SER A 9 -1.55 28.18 22.77
C SER A 9 -0.48 27.30 22.10
N ASN A 10 0.81 27.55 22.39
CA ASN A 10 1.90 26.75 21.86
C ASN A 10 1.89 25.32 22.41
N LEU A 11 1.58 25.14 23.69
CA LEU A 11 1.46 23.81 24.31
C LEU A 11 0.31 22.99 23.70
N ILE A 12 -0.85 23.64 23.49
CA ILE A 12 -2.00 23.00 22.84
C ILE A 12 -1.64 22.63 21.40
N PHE A 13 -1.01 23.53 20.65
CA PHE A 13 -0.57 23.25 19.27
C PHE A 13 0.43 22.09 19.21
N THR A 14 1.43 22.08 20.09
CA THR A 14 2.39 20.97 20.21
C THR A 14 1.70 19.66 20.58
N ALA A 15 0.76 19.67 21.51
CA ALA A 15 0.00 18.48 21.90
C ALA A 15 -0.84 17.92 20.72
N ILE A 16 -1.47 18.78 19.94
CA ILE A 16 -2.22 18.39 18.73
C ILE A 16 -1.29 17.74 17.71
N ILE A 17 -0.12 18.33 17.45
CA ILE A 17 0.88 17.75 16.56
C ILE A 17 1.31 16.38 17.05
N LEU A 18 1.63 16.22 18.32
CA LEU A 18 2.02 14.94 18.91
C LEU A 18 0.91 13.89 18.77
N ILE A 19 -0.35 14.28 19.00
CA ILE A 19 -1.50 13.38 18.80
C ILE A 19 -1.59 12.93 17.33
N ILE A 20 -1.46 13.84 16.37
CA ILE A 20 -1.55 13.53 14.94
C ILE A 20 -0.40 12.60 14.48
N PHE A 21 0.79 12.73 15.05
CA PHE A 21 1.95 11.98 14.59
C PHE A 21 2.20 10.67 15.36
N LEU A 22 1.82 10.60 16.64
CA LEU A 22 2.19 9.49 17.52
C LEU A 22 1.03 8.55 17.90
N THR A 23 -0.22 8.90 17.55
CA THR A 23 -1.36 8.08 17.99
C THR A 23 -2.02 7.32 16.83
N PRO A 24 -2.71 6.19 17.10
CA PRO A 24 -3.54 5.50 16.13
C PRO A 24 -4.62 6.41 15.49
N LEU A 25 -5.13 7.40 16.23
CA LEU A 25 -6.07 8.39 15.72
C LEU A 25 -5.46 9.21 14.59
N GLY A 26 -4.19 9.62 14.73
CA GLY A 26 -3.47 10.32 13.68
C GLY A 26 -3.24 9.46 12.44
N PHE A 27 -3.03 8.16 12.60
CA PHE A 27 -2.97 7.24 11.47
C PHE A 27 -4.29 7.23 10.68
N HIS A 28 -5.42 7.06 11.35
CA HIS A 28 -6.73 7.08 10.69
C HIS A 28 -7.05 8.42 10.04
N LEU A 29 -6.63 9.53 10.65
CA LEU A 29 -6.76 10.85 10.04
C LEU A 29 -5.93 10.97 8.75
N LYS A 30 -4.69 10.48 8.74
CA LYS A 30 -3.84 10.46 7.54
C LYS A 30 -4.45 9.61 6.43
N VAL A 31 -4.96 8.42 6.74
CA VAL A 31 -5.68 7.57 5.78
C VAL A 31 -6.89 8.30 5.19
N PHE A 32 -7.69 8.93 6.06
CA PHE A 32 -8.86 9.68 5.61
C PHE A 32 -8.49 10.84 4.68
N VAL A 33 -7.51 11.66 5.05
CA VAL A 33 -7.02 12.79 4.25
C VAL A 33 -6.49 12.29 2.90
N ASN A 34 -5.64 11.26 2.88
CA ASN A 34 -5.10 10.70 1.64
C ASN A 34 -6.20 10.21 0.71
N ARG A 35 -7.28 9.63 1.25
CA ARG A 35 -8.40 9.14 0.43
C ARG A 35 -9.09 10.23 -0.38
N TYR A 36 -9.09 11.47 0.11
CA TYR A 36 -9.74 12.62 -0.56
C TYR A 36 -8.76 13.48 -1.38
N ILE A 37 -7.47 13.42 -1.08
CA ILE A 37 -6.44 14.24 -1.74
C ILE A 37 -5.73 13.47 -2.87
N ASN A 38 -5.86 12.16 -2.93
CA ASN A 38 -5.23 11.36 -3.97
C ASN A 38 -5.70 11.83 -5.35
N PHE A 39 -4.78 12.42 -6.08
CA PHE A 39 -4.95 12.77 -7.48
C PHE A 39 -4.95 11.48 -8.31
N SER A 40 -5.79 11.45 -9.35
CA SER A 40 -5.70 10.36 -10.33
C SER A 40 -4.29 10.31 -10.91
N PRO A 41 -3.63 9.15 -10.92
CA PRO A 41 -2.32 9.03 -11.56
C PRO A 41 -2.43 9.40 -13.03
N SER A 42 -1.44 10.12 -13.55
CA SER A 42 -1.29 10.35 -14.98
C SER A 42 -0.70 9.11 -15.63
N GLU A 43 -1.18 8.78 -16.84
CA GLU A 43 -0.57 7.73 -17.64
C GLU A 43 0.85 8.15 -18.05
N ILE A 44 1.80 7.24 -17.93
CA ILE A 44 3.17 7.46 -18.42
C ILE A 44 3.12 7.32 -19.95
N PRO A 45 3.61 8.32 -20.73
CA PRO A 45 3.70 8.22 -22.18
C PRO A 45 4.45 6.97 -22.64
N LEU A 46 4.05 6.36 -23.74
CA LEU A 46 4.68 5.13 -24.28
C LEU A 46 6.19 5.24 -24.43
N GLU A 47 6.68 6.43 -24.75
CA GLU A 47 8.11 6.72 -24.93
C GLU A 47 8.91 6.69 -23.61
N GLU A 48 8.24 6.88 -22.49
CA GLU A 48 8.83 6.90 -21.14
C GLU A 48 8.58 5.57 -20.39
N GLN A 49 7.84 4.63 -20.98
CA GLN A 49 7.57 3.35 -20.35
C GLN A 49 8.82 2.47 -20.32
N ILE A 50 9.09 1.91 -19.16
CA ILE A 50 10.23 1.02 -18.95
C ILE A 50 9.83 -0.39 -19.38
N THR A 51 10.69 -1.02 -20.19
CA THR A 51 10.52 -2.44 -20.55
C THR A 51 11.17 -3.30 -19.47
N LEU A 52 10.41 -4.23 -18.92
CA LEU A 52 10.93 -5.23 -17.99
C LEU A 52 11.75 -6.26 -18.77
N ASN A 53 13.06 -6.34 -18.49
CA ASN A 53 13.98 -7.25 -19.17
C ASN A 53 14.24 -8.53 -18.38
N ASN A 54 13.86 -8.56 -17.10
CA ASN A 54 14.13 -9.67 -16.21
C ASN A 54 12.91 -10.01 -15.38
N TYR A 55 12.43 -11.24 -15.52
CA TYR A 55 11.32 -11.79 -14.77
C TYR A 55 11.75 -12.66 -13.57
N ASN A 56 13.04 -12.67 -13.22
CA ASN A 56 13.56 -13.43 -12.08
C ASN A 56 13.18 -12.80 -10.75
N TRP A 57 11.94 -12.99 -10.36
CA TRP A 57 11.42 -12.52 -9.09
C TRP A 57 10.61 -13.63 -8.43
N GLN A 58 11.00 -14.00 -7.22
CA GLN A 58 10.34 -15.06 -6.45
C GLN A 58 9.53 -14.43 -5.33
N LEU A 59 8.27 -14.81 -5.27
CA LEU A 59 7.32 -14.41 -4.25
C LEU A 59 6.84 -15.64 -3.47
N THR A 60 6.28 -15.43 -2.31
CA THR A 60 5.54 -16.45 -1.57
C THR A 60 4.18 -15.91 -1.13
N ASP A 61 3.19 -16.77 -1.06
CA ASP A 61 1.90 -16.42 -0.47
C ASP A 61 1.93 -16.56 1.06
N ASP A 62 0.81 -16.27 1.71
CA ASP A 62 0.63 -16.37 3.17
C ASP A 62 0.63 -17.84 3.69
N LYS A 63 0.55 -18.81 2.78
CA LYS A 63 0.61 -20.26 3.07
C LYS A 63 1.98 -20.87 2.81
N GLY A 64 2.92 -20.07 2.30
CA GLY A 64 4.28 -20.51 1.95
C GLY A 64 4.42 -21.11 0.55
N SER A 65 3.38 -21.00 -0.31
CA SER A 65 3.47 -21.44 -1.71
C SER A 65 4.37 -20.48 -2.47
N GLN A 66 5.37 -21.00 -3.15
CA GLN A 66 6.28 -20.20 -3.97
C GLN A 66 5.65 -19.89 -5.33
N ILE A 67 5.88 -18.68 -5.81
CA ILE A 67 5.41 -18.17 -7.09
C ILE A 67 6.58 -17.56 -7.83
N ASP A 68 6.80 -18.04 -9.04
CA ASP A 68 7.78 -17.48 -9.95
C ASP A 68 7.11 -16.43 -10.84
N PHE A 69 7.66 -15.24 -10.86
CA PHE A 69 7.13 -14.14 -11.68
C PHE A 69 7.19 -14.48 -13.19
N ASN A 70 8.11 -15.37 -13.61
CA ASN A 70 8.15 -15.90 -14.97
C ASN A 70 6.85 -16.59 -15.42
N ASP A 71 6.05 -17.13 -14.49
CA ASP A 71 4.78 -17.78 -14.79
C ASP A 71 3.71 -16.81 -15.31
N PHE A 72 3.96 -15.52 -15.15
CA PHE A 72 3.06 -14.45 -15.56
C PHE A 72 3.50 -13.75 -16.85
N ASN A 73 4.50 -14.27 -17.55
CA ASN A 73 4.91 -13.76 -18.84
C ASN A 73 3.73 -13.70 -19.81
N ASP A 74 3.68 -12.68 -20.65
CA ASP A 74 2.58 -12.39 -21.58
C ASP A 74 1.20 -12.13 -20.97
N LYS A 75 1.13 -11.89 -19.66
CA LYS A 75 -0.12 -11.53 -18.95
C LYS A 75 -0.13 -10.06 -18.54
N VAL A 76 -1.32 -9.51 -18.42
CA VAL A 76 -1.48 -8.19 -17.78
C VAL A 76 -1.38 -8.37 -16.27
N ILE A 77 -0.46 -7.65 -15.66
CA ILE A 77 -0.17 -7.74 -14.23
C ILE A 77 -0.35 -6.38 -13.59
N VAL A 78 -1.06 -6.33 -12.48
CA VAL A 78 -1.13 -5.17 -11.59
C VAL A 78 -0.34 -5.49 -10.33
N ILE A 79 0.75 -4.77 -10.10
CA ILE A 79 1.59 -4.92 -8.93
C ILE A 79 1.32 -3.73 -7.99
N ASN A 80 1.07 -4.03 -6.72
CA ASN A 80 0.92 -3.03 -5.68
C ASN A 80 1.82 -3.38 -4.49
N PHE A 81 2.82 -2.53 -4.22
CA PHE A 81 3.65 -2.63 -3.02
C PHE A 81 2.98 -1.88 -1.87
N TRP A 82 2.75 -2.54 -0.76
CA TRP A 82 2.01 -1.94 0.34
C TRP A 82 2.42 -2.43 1.72
N SER A 83 1.94 -1.75 2.77
CA SER A 83 2.13 -2.14 4.16
C SER A 83 0.95 -1.67 5.02
N THR A 84 0.68 -2.37 6.11
CA THR A 84 -0.42 -2.00 7.04
C THR A 84 -0.17 -0.66 7.75
N TRP A 85 1.08 -0.25 7.85
CA TRP A 85 1.52 1.01 8.47
C TRP A 85 1.65 2.18 7.48
N CYS A 86 1.40 1.97 6.19
CA CYS A 86 1.49 2.98 5.13
C CYS A 86 0.12 3.65 4.90
N PRO A 87 -0.14 4.89 5.39
CA PRO A 87 -1.45 5.52 5.29
C PRO A 87 -1.97 5.70 3.86
N PRO A 88 -1.16 6.16 2.87
CA PRO A 88 -1.63 6.23 1.49
C PRO A 88 -1.98 4.86 0.92
N CYS A 89 -1.16 3.82 1.18
CA CYS A 89 -1.44 2.47 0.73
C CYS A 89 -2.80 1.97 1.26
N VAL A 90 -3.04 2.14 2.57
CA VAL A 90 -4.31 1.75 3.20
C VAL A 90 -5.49 2.56 2.65
N ALA A 91 -5.29 3.82 2.28
CA ALA A 91 -6.34 4.66 1.70
C ALA A 91 -6.81 4.15 0.33
N GLU A 92 -5.93 3.53 -0.45
CA GLU A 92 -6.20 3.00 -1.80
C GLU A 92 -6.85 1.60 -1.80
N MET A 93 -6.69 0.82 -0.71
CA MET A 93 -7.18 -0.56 -0.65
C MET A 93 -8.64 -0.76 -1.02
N PRO A 94 -9.60 0.12 -0.65
CA PRO A 94 -10.99 -0.03 -1.09
C PRO A 94 -11.17 0.08 -2.61
N SER A 95 -10.31 0.85 -3.29
CA SER A 95 -10.31 0.98 -4.75
C SER A 95 -9.68 -0.24 -5.41
N PHE A 96 -8.59 -0.75 -4.85
CA PHE A 96 -7.98 -2.00 -5.29
C PHE A 96 -8.90 -3.21 -5.11
N GLN A 97 -9.65 -3.29 -4.00
CA GLN A 97 -10.63 -4.37 -3.83
C GLN A 97 -11.69 -4.35 -4.95
N LYS A 98 -12.24 -3.18 -5.29
CA LYS A 98 -13.20 -3.05 -6.39
C LYS A 98 -12.58 -3.40 -7.76
N LEU A 99 -11.33 -3.03 -7.98
CA LEU A 99 -10.60 -3.36 -9.20
C LEU A 99 -10.37 -4.86 -9.31
N TYR A 100 -9.94 -5.49 -8.21
CA TYR A 100 -9.76 -6.92 -8.08
C TYR A 100 -11.05 -7.67 -8.37
N ASP A 101 -12.16 -7.33 -7.70
CA ASP A 101 -13.47 -7.95 -7.90
C ASP A 101 -13.93 -7.93 -9.35
N LYS A 102 -13.58 -6.86 -10.07
CA LYS A 102 -14.01 -6.67 -11.46
C LYS A 102 -13.12 -7.40 -12.47
N TYR A 103 -11.84 -7.58 -12.19
CA TYR A 103 -10.87 -7.99 -13.21
C TYR A 103 -10.02 -9.21 -12.84
N GLN A 104 -10.20 -9.84 -11.67
CA GLN A 104 -9.39 -10.98 -11.22
C GLN A 104 -9.36 -12.17 -12.19
N ASP A 105 -10.39 -12.32 -13.04
CA ASP A 105 -10.45 -13.38 -14.05
C ASP A 105 -9.62 -13.08 -15.33
N LYS A 106 -9.14 -11.84 -15.47
CA LYS A 106 -8.47 -11.36 -16.70
C LYS A 106 -7.08 -10.78 -16.45
N VAL A 107 -6.82 -10.36 -15.23
CA VAL A 107 -5.61 -9.64 -14.82
C VAL A 107 -5.01 -10.35 -13.61
N ILE A 108 -3.71 -10.52 -13.60
CA ILE A 108 -2.97 -11.01 -12.43
C ILE A 108 -2.78 -9.84 -11.46
N PHE A 109 -3.16 -10.02 -10.22
CA PHE A 109 -2.95 -9.04 -9.15
C PHE A 109 -1.91 -9.55 -8.17
N LEU A 110 -0.84 -8.80 -8.00
CA LEU A 110 0.22 -9.08 -7.03
C LEU A 110 0.25 -7.97 -5.97
N PHE A 111 -0.43 -8.20 -4.86
CA PHE A 111 -0.38 -7.31 -3.68
C PHE A 111 0.82 -7.72 -2.82
N VAL A 112 1.95 -7.07 -3.04
CA VAL A 112 3.21 -7.40 -2.37
C VAL A 112 3.30 -6.64 -1.07
N ALA A 113 3.19 -7.38 0.03
CA ALA A 113 3.16 -6.80 1.37
C ALA A 113 4.55 -6.76 1.99
N ASN A 114 4.96 -5.56 2.46
CA ASN A 114 6.18 -5.37 3.25
C ASN A 114 5.83 -5.19 4.72
N ASP A 115 5.30 -6.25 5.35
CA ASP A 115 4.96 -6.31 6.77
C ASP A 115 4.87 -7.78 7.19
N LYS A 116 4.76 -8.03 8.50
CA LYS A 116 4.59 -9.38 9.03
C LYS A 116 3.26 -9.98 8.59
N THR A 117 3.29 -11.24 8.15
CA THR A 117 2.12 -11.98 7.64
C THR A 117 0.94 -11.92 8.61
N GLU A 118 1.18 -12.04 9.92
CA GLU A 118 0.12 -12.01 10.92
C GLU A 118 -0.60 -10.66 10.97
N LYS A 119 0.14 -9.54 10.78
CA LYS A 119 -0.45 -8.21 10.74
C LYS A 119 -1.26 -7.98 9.48
N VAL A 120 -0.71 -8.45 8.33
CA VAL A 120 -1.40 -8.39 7.04
C VAL A 120 -2.71 -9.17 7.11
N ASN A 121 -2.67 -10.42 7.57
CA ASN A 121 -3.85 -11.26 7.69
C ASN A 121 -4.92 -10.67 8.61
N LYS A 122 -4.48 -10.14 9.79
CA LYS A 122 -5.40 -9.43 10.67
C LYS A 122 -6.05 -8.23 9.98
N PHE A 123 -5.27 -7.43 9.27
CA PHE A 123 -5.77 -6.26 8.56
C PHE A 123 -6.79 -6.67 7.47
N MET A 124 -6.51 -7.72 6.70
CA MET A 124 -7.41 -8.24 5.66
C MET A 124 -8.76 -8.67 6.25
N ILE A 125 -8.74 -9.39 7.37
CA ILE A 125 -9.95 -9.83 8.08
C ILE A 125 -10.72 -8.62 8.63
N ASP A 126 -10.05 -7.71 9.36
CA ASP A 126 -10.67 -6.54 9.99
C ASP A 126 -11.33 -5.61 8.95
N LYS A 127 -10.83 -5.59 7.72
CA LYS A 127 -11.33 -4.74 6.62
C LYS A 127 -12.19 -5.49 5.59
N SER A 128 -12.35 -6.80 5.76
CA SER A 128 -13.09 -7.66 4.83
C SER A 128 -12.54 -7.60 3.40
N TYR A 129 -11.22 -7.53 3.24
CA TYR A 129 -10.55 -7.67 1.95
C TYR A 129 -10.27 -9.14 1.67
N HIS A 130 -10.36 -9.56 0.38
CA HIS A 130 -10.23 -10.97 0.00
C HIS A 130 -9.27 -11.21 -1.18
N PHE A 131 -8.54 -10.20 -1.62
CA PHE A 131 -7.42 -10.39 -2.55
C PHE A 131 -6.24 -11.07 -1.85
N GLN A 132 -5.46 -11.83 -2.61
CA GLN A 132 -4.31 -12.56 -2.11
C GLN A 132 -3.11 -11.65 -1.94
N ASN A 133 -2.39 -11.80 -0.83
CA ASN A 133 -1.16 -11.09 -0.56
C ASN A 133 0.05 -11.98 -0.83
N PHE A 134 1.13 -11.33 -1.26
CA PHE A 134 2.41 -11.97 -1.56
C PHE A 134 3.53 -11.28 -0.77
N TYR A 135 4.61 -12.01 -0.58
CA TYR A 135 5.79 -11.56 0.15
C TYR A 135 7.03 -11.86 -0.69
N GLU A 136 8.02 -10.99 -0.64
CA GLU A 136 9.25 -11.17 -1.40
C GLU A 136 10.12 -12.28 -0.82
N VAL A 137 10.61 -13.15 -1.69
CA VAL A 137 11.63 -14.16 -1.40
C VAL A 137 12.98 -13.75 -2.00
N SER A 138 12.96 -13.19 -3.21
CA SER A 138 14.12 -12.60 -3.87
C SER A 138 13.96 -11.08 -4.02
N ASN A 139 15.02 -10.37 -4.35
CA ASN A 139 14.96 -8.93 -4.58
C ASN A 139 14.06 -8.59 -5.76
N THR A 140 13.27 -7.55 -5.60
CA THR A 140 12.45 -6.97 -6.67
C THR A 140 13.33 -6.54 -7.84
N PRO A 141 12.99 -6.85 -9.08
CA PRO A 141 13.64 -6.29 -10.25
C PRO A 141 13.68 -4.75 -10.19
N PRO A 142 14.83 -4.11 -10.47
CA PRO A 142 14.97 -2.66 -10.33
C PRO A 142 14.03 -1.86 -11.25
N GLU A 143 13.57 -2.46 -12.34
CA GLU A 143 12.60 -1.84 -13.26
C GLU A 143 11.19 -1.71 -12.65
N LEU A 144 10.91 -2.39 -11.53
CA LEU A 144 9.61 -2.35 -10.84
C LEU A 144 9.57 -1.40 -9.64
N ILE A 145 10.67 -0.68 -9.36
CA ILE A 145 10.81 0.18 -8.17
C ILE A 145 10.86 1.65 -8.55
#